data_7fc4436baaac1a29c01ec1e26eee3292
#
_entry.id   7fc4436baaac1a29c01ec1e26eee3292
#
_cell.length_a   1.000
_cell.length_b   1.000
_cell.length_c   1.000
_cell.angle_alpha   90.00
_cell.angle_beta   90.00
_cell.angle_gamma   90.00
#
_symmetry.space_group_name_H-M   'P 1'
#
loop_
_entity.id
_entity.type
_entity.pdbx_description
1 polymer ?
#
loop_
_entity_poly.entity_id
_entity_poly.type
_entity_poly.pdbx_seq_one_letter_code
_entity_poly.pdbx_strand_id
1 'polypeptide(L)'
;MFVLRTERNIKFHVFIAVVMIGMSLFFQITKVEWLILFLVIGGMFVIEIINTAIENVVDLVTEEYHPLAKTAKDVAASAALVFACISVIIGVILFGPYITIFLIGELP
;
A
#
# COMPACT_ATOMS: atom_id res chain seq x y z
N MET A 1 15.52 4.16 -9.88
CA MET A 1 15.68 3.95 -8.44
C MET A 1 15.76 2.47 -8.14
N PHE A 2 16.67 2.07 -7.27
CA PHE A 2 16.92 0.66 -6.96
C PHE A 2 15.66 -0.10 -6.54
N VAL A 3 14.90 0.48 -5.61
CA VAL A 3 13.69 -0.16 -5.09
C VAL A 3 12.68 -0.42 -6.20
N LEU A 4 12.46 0.54 -7.08
CA LEU A 4 11.52 0.37 -8.20
C LEU A 4 11.97 -0.69 -9.20
N ARG A 5 13.28 -0.91 -9.30
CA ARG A 5 13.81 -1.87 -10.26
C ARG A 5 13.79 -3.30 -9.76
N THR A 6 13.96 -3.49 -8.44
CA THR A 6 14.10 -4.81 -7.84
C THR A 6 12.87 -5.27 -7.09
N GLU A 7 11.99 -4.36 -6.69
CA GLU A 7 10.82 -4.68 -5.87
C GLU A 7 9.56 -4.66 -6.72
N ARG A 8 9.06 -5.84 -7.07
CA ARG A 8 7.86 -5.96 -7.89
C ARG A 8 6.63 -5.37 -7.21
N ASN A 9 6.55 -5.50 -5.88
CA ASN A 9 5.42 -4.95 -5.13
C ASN A 9 5.33 -3.44 -5.22
N ILE A 10 6.47 -2.75 -5.30
CA ILE A 10 6.49 -1.30 -5.45
C ILE A 10 5.85 -0.89 -6.78
N LYS A 11 6.14 -1.62 -7.86
CA LYS A 11 5.51 -1.33 -9.16
C LYS A 11 4.00 -1.51 -9.11
N PHE A 12 3.54 -2.56 -8.44
CA PHE A 12 2.11 -2.79 -8.25
C PHE A 12 1.49 -1.64 -7.45
N HIS A 13 2.15 -1.20 -6.39
CA HIS A 13 1.64 -0.10 -5.57
C HIS A 13 1.61 1.22 -6.33
N VAL A 14 2.58 1.48 -7.21
CA VAL A 14 2.55 2.66 -8.08
C VAL A 14 1.32 2.61 -8.98
N PHE A 15 1.04 1.45 -9.57
CA PHE A 15 -0.13 1.29 -10.44
C PHE A 15 -1.42 1.57 -9.66
N ILE A 16 -1.56 0.96 -8.49
CA ILE A 16 -2.75 1.16 -7.65
C ILE A 16 -2.89 2.63 -7.24
N ALA A 17 -1.77 3.28 -6.89
CA ALA A 17 -1.78 4.69 -6.50
C ALA A 17 -2.29 5.56 -7.65
N VAL A 18 -1.81 5.32 -8.86
CA VAL A 18 -2.26 6.07 -10.05
C VAL A 18 -3.77 5.87 -10.28
N VAL A 19 -4.24 4.64 -10.15
CA VAL A 19 -5.68 4.34 -10.30
C VAL A 19 -6.49 5.08 -9.24
N MET A 20 -6.05 5.05 -7.99
CA MET A 20 -6.76 5.70 -6.88
C MET A 20 -6.80 7.22 -7.05
N ILE A 21 -5.70 7.82 -7.47
CA ILE A 21 -5.63 9.27 -7.73
C ILE A 21 -6.56 9.62 -8.88
N GLY A 22 -6.55 8.82 -9.94
CA GLY A 22 -7.44 9.03 -11.08
C GLY A 22 -8.92 8.98 -10.68
N MET A 23 -9.29 7.98 -9.88
CA MET A 23 -10.66 7.86 -9.37
C MET A 23 -11.01 9.06 -8.49
N SER A 24 -10.07 9.52 -7.68
CA SER A 24 -10.29 10.66 -6.78
C SER A 24 -10.55 11.95 -7.57
N LEU A 25 -9.84 12.14 -8.66
CA LEU A 25 -10.07 13.27 -9.55
C LEU A 25 -11.44 13.15 -10.24
N PHE A 26 -11.78 11.95 -10.67
CA PHE A 26 -13.06 11.71 -11.35
C PHE A 26 -14.24 11.95 -10.42
N PHE A 27 -14.18 11.44 -9.19
CA PHE A 27 -15.26 11.57 -8.23
C PHE A 27 -15.24 12.90 -7.47
N GLN A 28 -14.20 13.69 -7.63
CA GLN A 28 -14.05 14.99 -6.94
C GLN A 28 -14.20 14.83 -5.43
N ILE A 29 -13.35 13.98 -4.85
CA ILE A 29 -13.39 13.70 -3.42
C ILE A 29 -13.06 14.95 -2.60
N THR A 30 -13.46 14.94 -1.33
CA THR A 30 -13.27 16.07 -0.44
C THR A 30 -11.81 16.24 -0.04
N LYS A 31 -11.49 17.41 0.52
CA LYS A 31 -10.15 17.69 1.02
C LYS A 31 -9.71 16.69 2.09
N VAL A 32 -10.60 16.36 3.03
CA VAL A 32 -10.29 15.38 4.07
C VAL A 32 -10.02 14.02 3.46
N GLU A 33 -10.80 13.62 2.47
CA GLU A 33 -10.61 12.36 1.77
C GLU A 33 -9.27 12.33 1.03
N TRP A 34 -8.85 13.45 0.44
CA TRP A 34 -7.54 13.55 -0.18
C TRP A 34 -6.42 13.34 0.83
N LEU A 35 -6.56 13.93 2.03
CA LEU A 35 -5.55 13.78 3.09
C LEU A 35 -5.44 12.33 3.52
N ILE A 36 -6.58 11.66 3.69
CA ILE A 36 -6.62 10.25 4.05
C ILE A 36 -5.95 9.41 2.96
N LEU A 37 -6.28 9.68 1.71
CA LEU A 37 -5.71 8.94 0.59
C LEU A 37 -4.19 9.08 0.52
N PHE A 38 -3.67 10.30 0.71
CA PHE A 38 -2.22 10.51 0.70
C PHE A 38 -1.54 9.75 1.83
N LEU A 39 -2.14 9.72 3.02
CA LEU A 39 -1.58 8.96 4.13
C LEU A 39 -1.56 7.47 3.84
N VAL A 40 -2.60 6.95 3.23
CA VAL A 40 -2.68 5.53 2.89
C VAL A 40 -1.65 5.17 1.82
N ILE A 41 -1.61 5.93 0.74
CA ILE A 41 -0.66 5.66 -0.35
C ILE A 41 0.78 5.82 0.14
N GLY A 42 1.08 6.92 0.82
CA GLY A 42 2.41 7.17 1.35
C GLY A 42 2.83 6.13 2.37
N GLY A 43 1.91 5.74 3.24
CA GLY A 43 2.15 4.71 4.24
C GLY A 43 2.52 3.37 3.61
N MET A 44 1.83 2.97 2.55
CA MET A 44 2.15 1.74 1.84
C MET A 44 3.57 1.78 1.25
N PHE A 45 3.95 2.90 0.63
CA PHE A 45 5.30 3.03 0.09
C PHE A 45 6.36 3.00 1.19
N VAL A 46 6.11 3.72 2.29
CA VAL A 46 7.04 3.75 3.41
C VAL A 46 7.26 2.34 3.98
N ILE A 47 6.18 1.61 4.18
CA ILE A 47 6.26 0.25 4.73
C ILE A 47 7.00 -0.69 3.77
N GLU A 48 6.73 -0.59 2.47
CA GLU A 48 7.42 -1.43 1.49
C GLU A 48 8.91 -1.10 1.43
N ILE A 49 9.26 0.18 1.52
CA ILE A 49 10.66 0.59 1.53
C ILE A 49 11.37 0.05 2.78
N ILE A 50 10.73 0.15 3.93
CA ILE A 50 11.29 -0.37 5.17
C ILE A 50 11.42 -1.89 5.10
N ASN A 51 10.41 -2.58 4.58
CA ASN A 51 10.47 -4.04 4.42
C ASN A 51 11.66 -4.45 3.55
N THR A 52 11.86 -3.75 2.44
CA THR A 52 13.00 -4.01 1.56
C THR A 52 14.33 -3.78 2.28
N ALA A 53 14.41 -2.72 3.08
CA ALA A 53 15.62 -2.43 3.86
C ALA A 53 15.90 -3.55 4.86
N ILE A 54 14.88 -4.04 5.54
CA ILE A 54 15.05 -5.13 6.51
C ILE A 54 15.51 -6.40 5.80
N GLU A 55 14.93 -6.72 4.66
CA GLU A 55 15.34 -7.89 3.89
C GLU A 55 16.82 -7.79 3.48
N ASN A 56 17.23 -6.60 3.04
CA ASN A 56 18.62 -6.38 2.65
C ASN A 56 19.58 -6.48 3.83
N VAL A 57 19.19 -5.96 4.98
CA VAL A 57 20.00 -6.05 6.20
C VAL A 57 20.15 -7.51 6.63
N VAL A 58 19.06 -8.27 6.59
CA VAL A 58 19.11 -9.69 6.94
C VAL A 58 20.02 -10.46 5.97
N ASP A 59 19.91 -10.18 4.68
CA ASP A 59 20.74 -10.84 3.67
C ASP A 59 22.23 -10.47 3.80
N LEU A 60 22.51 -9.26 4.30
CA LEU A 60 23.89 -8.86 4.58
C LEU A 60 24.49 -9.70 5.70
N VAL A 61 23.67 -10.06 6.69
CA VAL A 61 24.12 -10.88 7.84
C VAL A 61 24.28 -12.34 7.43
N THR A 62 23.30 -12.89 6.70
CA THR A 62 23.36 -14.28 6.24
C THR A 62 22.49 -14.49 5.04
N GLU A 63 23.00 -15.22 4.04
CA GLU A 63 22.20 -15.66 2.90
C GLU A 63 21.76 -17.11 3.07
N GLU A 64 22.29 -17.79 4.09
CA GLU A 64 21.90 -19.17 4.38
C GLU A 64 20.64 -19.16 5.24
N TYR A 65 19.93 -20.30 5.24
CA TYR A 65 18.75 -20.45 6.08
C TYR A 65 19.15 -20.30 7.56
N HIS A 66 18.46 -19.44 8.25
CA HIS A 66 18.61 -19.23 9.69
C HIS A 66 17.25 -18.88 10.25
N PRO A 67 16.82 -19.57 11.34
CA PRO A 67 15.47 -19.33 11.87
C PRO A 67 15.19 -17.88 12.25
N LEU A 68 16.15 -17.15 12.82
CA LEU A 68 15.97 -15.74 13.18
C LEU A 68 15.88 -14.87 11.94
N ALA A 69 16.66 -15.17 10.91
CA ALA A 69 16.61 -14.42 9.65
C ALA A 69 15.24 -14.58 9.00
N LYS A 70 14.72 -15.80 8.98
CA LYS A 70 13.38 -16.05 8.45
C LYS A 70 12.32 -15.32 9.26
N THR A 71 12.40 -15.37 10.57
CA THR A 71 11.46 -14.69 11.47
C THR A 71 11.48 -13.19 11.24
N ALA A 72 12.67 -12.59 11.12
CA ALA A 72 12.78 -11.14 10.88
C ALA A 72 12.10 -10.73 9.58
N LYS A 73 12.33 -11.50 8.52
CA LYS A 73 11.69 -11.22 7.22
C LYS A 73 10.17 -11.40 7.30
N ASP A 74 9.71 -12.46 7.96
CA ASP A 74 8.28 -12.74 8.09
C ASP A 74 7.56 -11.67 8.90
N VAL A 75 8.18 -11.19 9.98
CA VAL A 75 7.61 -10.12 10.81
C VAL A 75 7.50 -8.82 10.00
N ALA A 76 8.55 -8.48 9.25
CA ALA A 76 8.54 -7.29 8.42
C ALA A 76 7.45 -7.37 7.35
N ALA A 77 7.30 -8.54 6.72
CA ALA A 77 6.25 -8.77 5.73
C ALA A 77 4.86 -8.68 6.36
N SER A 78 4.73 -9.12 7.62
CA SER A 78 3.45 -9.02 8.35
C SER A 78 3.01 -7.57 8.53
N ALA A 79 3.94 -6.65 8.79
CA ALA A 79 3.61 -5.23 8.93
C ALA A 79 3.01 -4.70 7.62
N ALA A 80 3.62 -5.07 6.49
CA ALA A 80 3.11 -4.68 5.18
C ALA A 80 1.72 -5.26 4.92
N LEU A 81 1.50 -6.51 5.31
CA LEU A 81 0.20 -7.16 5.13
C LEU A 81 -0.90 -6.49 5.96
N VAL A 82 -0.61 -6.15 7.22
CA VAL A 82 -1.56 -5.46 8.08
C VAL A 82 -1.94 -4.11 7.48
N PHE A 83 -0.95 -3.35 7.03
CA PHE A 83 -1.23 -2.05 6.43
C PHE A 83 -2.02 -2.20 5.12
N ALA A 84 -1.74 -3.23 4.34
CA ALA A 84 -2.48 -3.50 3.11
C ALA A 84 -3.96 -3.78 3.41
N CYS A 85 -4.24 -4.58 4.45
CA CYS A 85 -5.61 -4.86 4.86
C CYS A 85 -6.34 -3.59 5.30
N ILE A 86 -5.68 -2.75 6.10
CA ILE A 86 -6.25 -1.46 6.53
C ILE A 86 -6.52 -0.58 5.32
N SER A 87 -5.59 -0.55 4.37
CA SER A 87 -5.73 0.26 3.16
C SER A 87 -6.94 -0.17 2.32
N VAL A 88 -7.18 -1.48 2.21
CA VAL A 88 -8.36 -1.99 1.49
C VAL A 88 -9.64 -1.55 2.19
N ILE A 89 -9.68 -1.65 3.52
CA ILE A 89 -10.85 -1.23 4.30
C ILE A 89 -11.11 0.27 4.09
N ILE A 90 -10.08 1.09 4.18
CA ILE A 90 -10.22 2.53 3.97
C ILE A 90 -10.69 2.82 2.55
N GLY A 91 -10.13 2.12 1.56
CA GLY A 91 -10.54 2.30 0.17
C GLY A 91 -12.01 1.99 -0.05
N VAL A 92 -12.50 0.91 0.54
CA VAL A 92 -13.91 0.53 0.45
C VAL A 92 -14.81 1.59 1.09
N ILE A 93 -14.44 2.08 2.27
CA ILE A 93 -15.21 3.09 2.98
C ILE A 93 -15.21 4.42 2.21
N LEU A 94 -14.07 4.80 1.66
CA LEU A 94 -13.92 6.09 0.99
C LEU A 94 -14.59 6.09 -0.38
N PHE A 95 -14.31 5.09 -1.22
CA PHE A 95 -14.80 5.07 -2.59
C PHE A 95 -16.14 4.37 -2.76
N GLY A 96 -16.54 3.52 -1.81
CA GLY A 96 -17.79 2.76 -1.90
C GLY A 96 -19.01 3.64 -2.18
N PRO A 97 -19.24 4.70 -1.41
CA PRO A 97 -20.38 5.59 -1.66
C PRO A 97 -20.32 6.25 -3.04
N TYR A 98 -19.15 6.69 -3.48
CA TYR A 98 -19.00 7.31 -4.80
C TYR A 98 -19.30 6.33 -5.92
N ILE A 99 -18.81 5.10 -5.81
CA ILE A 99 -19.06 4.06 -6.81
C ILE A 99 -20.54 3.70 -6.83
N THR A 100 -21.17 3.58 -5.66
CA THR A 100 -22.59 3.26 -5.56
C THR A 100 -23.43 4.33 -6.25
N ILE A 101 -23.15 5.60 -5.95
CA ILE A 101 -23.85 6.72 -6.58
C ILE A 101 -23.68 6.69 -8.10
N PHE A 102 -22.45 6.43 -8.54
CA PHE A 102 -22.15 6.39 -9.98
C PHE A 102 -22.90 5.27 -10.68
N LEU A 103 -22.96 4.08 -10.06
CA LEU A 103 -23.56 2.90 -10.70
C LEU A 103 -25.07 2.92 -10.68
N ILE A 104 -25.69 3.37 -9.58
CA ILE A 104 -27.16 3.34 -9.46
C ILE A 104 -27.79 4.73 -9.40
N GLY A 105 -26.98 5.78 -9.38
CA GLY A 105 -27.48 7.15 -9.43
C GLY A 105 -28.17 7.62 -8.16
N GLU A 106 -28.00 6.90 -7.04
CA GLU A 106 -28.63 7.23 -5.78
C GLU A 106 -27.61 7.29 -4.67
N LEU A 107 -27.88 8.15 -3.70
CA LEU A 107 -27.08 8.21 -2.48
C LEU A 107 -27.35 6.98 -1.63
N PRO A 108 -26.30 6.35 -1.14
CA PRO A 108 -26.49 5.21 -0.25
C PRO A 108 -27.06 5.60 1.10
#